data_e8debf552a8dd1f0089309100033c1f1
#
_entry.id   e8debf552a8dd1f0089309100033c1f1
#
_cell.length_a   1.000
_cell.length_b   1.000
_cell.length_c   1.000
_cell.angle_alpha   90.00
_cell.angle_beta   90.00
_cell.angle_gamma   90.00
#
_symmetry.space_group_name_H-M   'P 1'
#
loop_
_entity.id
_entity.type
_entity.pdbx_description
1 polymer ?
#
loop_
_entity_poly.entity_id
_entity_poly.type
_entity_poly.pdbx_seq_one_letter_code
_entity_poly.pdbx_strand_id
1 'polypeptide(L)'
;MPSAHHACHRGLFEHKNAALAVVWVFFSCLIFATGAQAQVTLLVPSQPSVEAPAPRQKADAPAKPADTPAKQPEQPTAEGKSTNGEAAQAEASARTDQPHAAAQTAAQAPVDPQIDEELDVLITMMRPFQYEGLVMDMPQMFAVLRYDSATPIKDGVAQPELRDLLGDLEEIRYLNQKAWGANVALTKPGLYQFVIEGRPWWDAAHGRYLQHYVKTTLPVYGVERGWSLPVGQRLEIVPLSRPFGLTAPAMFSGSVLMDGKPLAAASVRMARINTEKRTVPTSWHEDIAARTNSKGEFSFVLNQPGWWCCMASIPGDPLKGPDGQPKPLQMGALFWLYVDSLSSETRKR
;
A
#
# COMPACT_ATOMS: atom_id res chain seq x y z
N MET A 1 -89.98 27.03 26.54
CA MET A 1 -90.48 27.05 25.15
C MET A 1 -89.85 28.20 24.43
N PRO A 2 -89.51 28.15 23.19
CA PRO A 2 -88.83 27.07 22.41
C PRO A 2 -87.61 27.61 21.67
N SER A 3 -86.83 26.66 21.27
CA SER A 3 -86.52 26.39 19.84
C SER A 3 -85.44 27.27 19.20
N ALA A 4 -84.43 26.84 18.59
CA ALA A 4 -84.03 25.84 17.69
C ALA A 4 -82.86 26.36 16.83
N HIS A 5 -81.99 25.51 16.48
CA HIS A 5 -81.18 25.45 15.27
C HIS A 5 -80.36 26.67 14.79
N HIS A 6 -79.05 26.52 14.82
CA HIS A 6 -78.23 26.59 13.56
C HIS A 6 -77.04 25.70 13.65
N ALA A 7 -77.07 24.76 12.78
CA ALA A 7 -76.04 23.75 12.53
C ALA A 7 -74.93 24.31 11.65
N CYS A 8 -73.72 23.82 11.93
CA CYS A 8 -72.79 23.25 11.04
C CYS A 8 -72.53 23.90 9.67
N HIS A 9 -71.33 24.45 9.49
CA HIS A 9 -70.53 24.37 8.26
C HIS A 9 -69.22 25.16 8.46
N ARG A 10 -68.26 24.59 9.18
CA ARG A 10 -66.84 24.99 9.07
C ARG A 10 -65.97 23.76 9.43
N GLY A 11 -65.46 23.08 8.42
CA GLY A 11 -64.62 21.95 8.70
C GLY A 11 -64.30 21.07 7.49
N LEU A 12 -64.00 21.65 6.32
CA LEU A 12 -63.59 20.81 5.18
C LEU A 12 -62.54 21.42 4.25
N PHE A 13 -61.81 22.46 4.68
CA PHE A 13 -60.81 23.11 3.79
C PHE A 13 -59.37 23.14 4.32
N GLU A 14 -59.08 22.64 5.54
CA GLU A 14 -57.70 22.70 6.09
C GLU A 14 -56.83 21.44 5.90
N HIS A 15 -57.39 20.33 5.41
CA HIS A 15 -56.57 19.10 5.27
C HIS A 15 -55.91 18.87 3.89
N LYS A 16 -56.20 19.71 2.90
CA LYS A 16 -55.62 19.53 1.55
C LYS A 16 -54.24 20.17 1.37
N ASN A 17 -53.87 21.18 2.18
CA ASN A 17 -52.59 21.88 2.03
C ASN A 17 -51.46 21.26 2.85
N ALA A 18 -51.74 20.48 3.89
CA ALA A 18 -50.73 19.81 4.67
C ALA A 18 -50.13 18.59 3.94
N ALA A 19 -50.94 17.90 3.13
CA ALA A 19 -50.44 16.74 2.35
C ALA A 19 -49.52 17.13 1.19
N LEU A 20 -49.69 18.33 0.59
CA LEU A 20 -48.83 18.82 -0.47
C LEU A 20 -47.47 19.28 0.06
N ALA A 21 -47.40 19.88 1.25
CA ALA A 21 -46.15 20.34 1.87
C ALA A 21 -45.26 19.18 2.29
N VAL A 22 -45.83 18.08 2.78
CA VAL A 22 -45.07 16.86 3.15
C VAL A 22 -44.51 16.14 1.92
N VAL A 23 -45.23 16.11 0.80
CA VAL A 23 -44.72 15.51 -0.45
C VAL A 23 -43.56 16.31 -1.04
N TRP A 24 -43.59 17.66 -0.92
CA TRP A 24 -42.48 18.51 -1.39
C TRP A 24 -41.22 18.39 -0.53
N VAL A 25 -41.36 18.23 0.78
CA VAL A 25 -40.19 18.00 1.66
C VAL A 25 -39.54 16.63 1.41
N PHE A 26 -40.35 15.58 1.16
CA PHE A 26 -39.80 14.28 0.78
C PHE A 26 -39.21 14.25 -0.64
N PHE A 27 -39.74 15.00 -1.59
CA PHE A 27 -39.19 15.06 -2.94
C PHE A 27 -37.93 15.93 -3.03
N SER A 28 -37.77 16.93 -2.13
CA SER A 28 -36.55 17.75 -2.05
C SER A 28 -35.38 17.02 -1.40
N CYS A 29 -35.62 15.98 -0.57
CA CYS A 29 -34.55 15.13 0.00
C CYS A 29 -34.06 14.01 -0.93
N LEU A 30 -34.76 13.74 -2.05
CA LEU A 30 -34.43 12.67 -2.96
C LEU A 30 -33.46 13.07 -4.10
N ILE A 31 -33.09 14.36 -4.21
CA ILE A 31 -32.31 14.87 -5.35
C ILE A 31 -30.79 14.96 -5.05
N PHE A 32 -30.33 14.71 -3.82
CA PHE A 32 -28.90 14.84 -3.48
C PHE A 32 -28.21 13.56 -2.96
N ALA A 33 -28.66 12.40 -3.39
CA ALA A 33 -27.80 11.21 -3.30
C ALA A 33 -26.91 11.11 -4.56
N THR A 34 -26.17 12.17 -4.86
CA THR A 34 -24.96 12.00 -5.67
C THR A 34 -24.03 11.13 -4.85
N GLY A 35 -23.87 9.86 -5.26
CA GLY A 35 -22.93 8.95 -4.62
C GLY A 35 -21.60 9.69 -4.44
N ALA A 36 -21.14 9.79 -3.20
CA ALA A 36 -19.89 10.46 -2.90
C ALA A 36 -18.76 9.66 -3.58
N GLN A 37 -18.39 10.11 -4.78
CA GLN A 37 -17.28 9.51 -5.54
C GLN A 37 -16.00 9.67 -4.71
N ALA A 38 -15.25 8.58 -4.57
CA ALA A 38 -14.00 8.58 -3.83
C ALA A 38 -13.00 9.52 -4.54
N GLN A 39 -12.57 10.57 -3.84
CA GLN A 39 -11.49 11.46 -4.24
C GLN A 39 -10.27 11.09 -3.40
N VAL A 40 -9.18 10.72 -4.06
CA VAL A 40 -7.99 10.21 -3.39
C VAL A 40 -6.73 10.92 -3.88
N THR A 41 -5.74 11.06 -3.01
CA THR A 41 -4.39 11.42 -3.41
C THR A 41 -3.68 10.16 -3.88
N LEU A 42 -3.26 10.15 -5.14
CA LEU A 42 -2.41 9.13 -5.74
C LEU A 42 -0.97 9.34 -5.28
N LEU A 43 -0.32 8.27 -4.91
CA LEU A 43 1.13 8.18 -4.69
C LEU A 43 1.60 6.84 -5.22
N VAL A 44 2.12 6.84 -6.44
CA VAL A 44 2.56 5.60 -7.07
C VAL A 44 3.93 5.77 -7.71
N PRO A 45 4.85 4.84 -7.45
CA PRO A 45 6.10 4.73 -8.19
C PRO A 45 5.84 4.16 -9.59
N SER A 46 6.74 4.43 -10.52
CA SER A 46 6.68 3.92 -11.90
C SER A 46 6.75 2.40 -11.98
N GLN A 47 7.30 1.75 -10.94
CA GLN A 47 7.39 0.29 -10.80
C GLN A 47 6.91 -0.12 -9.40
N PRO A 48 6.22 -1.26 -9.26
CA PRO A 48 5.75 -1.76 -7.96
C PRO A 48 6.85 -2.47 -7.14
N SER A 49 7.96 -2.83 -7.78
CA SER A 49 9.19 -3.41 -7.18
C SER A 49 10.38 -3.16 -8.08
N VAL A 50 11.58 -3.17 -7.52
CA VAL A 50 12.85 -3.12 -8.24
C VAL A 50 13.59 -4.42 -7.97
N GLU A 51 13.73 -5.23 -9.01
CA GLU A 51 14.38 -6.55 -8.90
C GLU A 51 15.88 -6.45 -9.16
N ALA A 52 16.66 -7.26 -8.42
CA ALA A 52 18.09 -7.35 -8.67
C ALA A 52 18.37 -7.89 -10.10
N PRO A 53 19.39 -7.37 -10.80
CA PRO A 53 19.79 -7.91 -12.09
C PRO A 53 20.05 -9.41 -11.98
N ALA A 54 19.57 -10.19 -12.95
CA ALA A 54 19.85 -11.61 -12.99
C ALA A 54 21.38 -11.84 -12.99
N PRO A 55 21.92 -12.78 -12.19
CA PRO A 55 23.35 -13.08 -12.21
C PRO A 55 23.74 -13.42 -13.64
N ARG A 56 24.73 -12.70 -14.19
CA ARG A 56 25.27 -13.00 -15.51
C ARG A 56 25.75 -14.44 -15.47
N GLN A 57 25.09 -15.33 -16.20
CA GLN A 57 25.64 -16.66 -16.48
C GLN A 57 27.03 -16.43 -17.05
N LYS A 58 28.07 -16.93 -16.35
CA LYS A 58 29.41 -16.96 -16.93
C LYS A 58 29.25 -17.67 -18.28
N ALA A 59 29.50 -16.91 -19.36
CA ALA A 59 29.58 -17.52 -20.68
C ALA A 59 30.50 -18.72 -20.54
N ASP A 60 30.00 -19.91 -20.88
CA ASP A 60 30.77 -21.15 -20.88
C ASP A 60 32.07 -20.91 -21.64
N ALA A 61 33.16 -21.11 -20.94
CA ALA A 61 34.48 -21.12 -21.57
C ALA A 61 34.43 -22.15 -22.75
N PRO A 62 34.98 -21.83 -23.93
CA PRO A 62 34.88 -22.72 -25.07
C PRO A 62 35.42 -24.08 -24.70
N ALA A 63 34.61 -25.11 -24.90
CA ALA A 63 34.97 -26.51 -24.66
C ALA A 63 36.25 -26.86 -25.40
N LYS A 64 37.25 -27.31 -24.66
CA LYS A 64 38.50 -27.90 -25.21
C LYS A 64 38.12 -29.11 -26.06
N PRO A 65 38.70 -29.28 -27.28
CA PRO A 65 38.37 -30.41 -28.14
C PRO A 65 38.61 -31.75 -27.45
N ALA A 66 37.65 -32.64 -27.54
CA ALA A 66 37.75 -34.00 -27.04
C ALA A 66 38.74 -34.79 -27.89
N ASP A 67 39.78 -35.33 -27.24
CA ASP A 67 40.66 -36.37 -27.79
C ASP A 67 39.94 -37.72 -27.78
N THR A 68 40.12 -38.46 -28.84
CA THR A 68 39.52 -39.70 -29.30
C THR A 68 39.76 -40.88 -28.34
N PRO A 69 38.87 -41.91 -28.33
CA PRO A 69 38.84 -42.95 -27.29
C PRO A 69 39.83 -44.09 -27.47
N ALA A 70 40.46 -44.54 -26.39
CA ALA A 70 41.21 -45.80 -26.35
C ALA A 70 40.50 -46.82 -25.43
N LYS A 71 40.10 -47.91 -26.10
CA LYS A 71 39.85 -49.32 -25.67
C LYS A 71 39.76 -49.64 -24.20
N GLN A 72 38.65 -50.25 -23.86
CA GLN A 72 38.44 -51.18 -22.72
C GLN A 72 39.33 -52.42 -22.83
N PRO A 73 39.70 -53.08 -21.71
CA PRO A 73 39.30 -54.47 -21.54
C PRO A 73 38.65 -54.80 -20.18
N GLU A 74 37.73 -55.70 -20.34
CA GLU A 74 37.02 -56.67 -19.53
C GLU A 74 37.28 -56.84 -18.02
N GLN A 75 36.15 -57.06 -17.35
CA GLN A 75 35.96 -57.58 -15.97
C GLN A 75 36.57 -59.00 -15.78
N PRO A 76 36.76 -59.43 -14.51
CA PRO A 76 35.81 -60.40 -14.00
C PRO A 76 35.32 -60.18 -12.56
N THR A 77 34.14 -60.71 -12.37
CA THR A 77 33.39 -60.99 -11.19
C THR A 77 34.08 -61.74 -10.08
N ALA A 78 33.76 -61.44 -8.79
CA ALA A 78 33.54 -62.46 -7.78
C ALA A 78 32.87 -61.86 -6.51
N GLU A 79 31.93 -62.65 -6.06
CA GLU A 79 31.05 -62.55 -4.89
C GLU A 79 31.81 -62.57 -3.54
N GLY A 80 31.10 -62.13 -2.48
CA GLY A 80 31.37 -62.69 -1.15
C GLY A 80 31.04 -61.81 0.05
N LYS A 81 29.78 -61.88 0.52
CA LYS A 81 29.29 -62.08 1.90
C LYS A 81 29.90 -61.34 3.11
N SER A 82 29.03 -60.56 3.71
CA SER A 82 28.55 -60.60 5.12
C SER A 82 29.53 -60.68 6.29
N THR A 83 29.45 -59.82 7.30
CA THR A 83 28.84 -59.96 8.64
C THR A 83 29.36 -58.92 9.64
N ASN A 84 28.44 -58.39 10.39
CA ASN A 84 28.39 -57.98 11.81
C ASN A 84 29.63 -57.70 12.65
N GLY A 85 29.43 -56.70 13.55
CA GLY A 85 29.97 -56.66 14.91
C GLY A 85 30.49 -55.30 15.37
N GLU A 86 29.72 -54.59 16.06
CA GLU A 86 29.69 -54.26 17.50
C GLU A 86 30.95 -53.65 18.13
N ALA A 87 30.72 -52.47 18.68
CA ALA A 87 31.10 -51.83 19.97
C ALA A 87 32.56 -51.80 20.43
N ALA A 88 33.02 -50.65 20.86
CA ALA A 88 33.41 -50.26 22.22
C ALA A 88 34.55 -49.22 22.28
N GLN A 89 34.20 -48.11 22.94
CA GLN A 89 34.87 -47.40 24.05
C GLN A 89 36.39 -47.08 24.05
N ALA A 90 36.59 -45.78 24.26
CA ALA A 90 37.46 -45.11 25.25
C ALA A 90 38.99 -45.13 25.03
N GLU A 91 39.64 -43.98 25.01
CA GLU A 91 40.31 -43.34 26.14
C GLU A 91 41.13 -42.12 25.71
N ALA A 92 41.26 -41.22 26.67
CA ALA A 92 41.88 -39.93 26.61
C ALA A 92 43.43 -39.98 26.51
N SER A 93 44.01 -38.97 25.87
CA SER A 93 45.31 -38.47 26.26
C SER A 93 45.52 -37.02 25.93
N ALA A 94 45.79 -36.27 26.94
CA ALA A 94 46.17 -34.85 26.95
C ALA A 94 47.60 -34.67 26.38
N ARG A 95 47.80 -33.57 25.65
CA ARG A 95 49.09 -32.82 25.61
C ARG A 95 48.89 -31.38 25.10
N THR A 96 48.99 -30.45 26.01
CA THR A 96 49.94 -29.33 26.17
C THR A 96 49.98 -28.26 25.09
N ASP A 97 49.59 -27.10 25.53
CA ASP A 97 49.77 -25.71 25.16
C ASP A 97 50.82 -25.33 24.12
N GLN A 98 50.35 -24.55 23.13
CA GLN A 98 51.07 -23.35 22.67
C GLN A 98 50.09 -22.29 22.18
N PRO A 99 50.22 -21.02 22.55
CA PRO A 99 49.29 -19.96 22.10
C PRO A 99 49.73 -19.45 20.74
N HIS A 100 49.02 -19.81 19.69
CA HIS A 100 49.06 -19.07 18.45
C HIS A 100 48.23 -17.81 18.59
N ALA A 101 48.90 -16.66 18.53
CA ALA A 101 48.27 -15.33 18.37
C ALA A 101 47.39 -15.35 17.13
N ALA A 102 46.09 -15.50 17.35
CA ALA A 102 45.10 -15.27 16.32
C ALA A 102 45.07 -13.77 16.06
N ALA A 103 45.61 -13.36 14.92
CA ALA A 103 45.33 -12.05 14.33
C ALA A 103 43.82 -11.94 14.19
N GLN A 104 43.19 -11.12 15.02
CA GLN A 104 41.81 -10.70 14.87
C GLN A 104 41.75 -9.88 13.59
N THR A 105 41.44 -10.52 12.47
CA THR A 105 40.93 -9.86 11.28
C THR A 105 39.60 -9.25 11.72
N ALA A 106 39.57 -7.95 11.96
CA ALA A 106 38.33 -7.22 12.16
C ALA A 106 37.45 -7.54 10.95
N ALA A 107 36.39 -8.30 11.18
CA ALA A 107 35.38 -8.54 10.17
C ALA A 107 34.81 -7.16 9.80
N GLN A 108 35.18 -6.66 8.62
CA GLN A 108 34.56 -5.50 8.04
C GLN A 108 33.04 -5.81 7.96
N ALA A 109 32.25 -4.94 8.56
CA ALA A 109 30.79 -5.02 8.41
C ALA A 109 30.48 -5.12 6.91
N PRO A 110 29.55 -6.00 6.49
CA PRO A 110 29.18 -6.10 5.09
C PRO A 110 28.76 -4.71 4.59
N VAL A 111 29.52 -4.17 3.64
CA VAL A 111 29.15 -2.92 2.97
C VAL A 111 27.91 -3.24 2.15
N ASP A 112 26.81 -2.55 2.42
CA ASP A 112 25.61 -2.66 1.59
C ASP A 112 25.98 -2.45 0.12
N PRO A 113 25.55 -3.34 -0.79
CA PRO A 113 25.83 -3.14 -2.20
C PRO A 113 25.26 -1.81 -2.66
N GLN A 114 26.08 -0.96 -3.28
CA GLN A 114 25.61 0.24 -3.94
C GLN A 114 24.86 -0.18 -5.21
N ILE A 115 23.71 0.41 -5.43
CA ILE A 115 22.90 0.27 -6.64
C ILE A 115 22.74 1.63 -7.31
N ASP A 116 22.42 1.64 -8.59
CA ASP A 116 22.21 2.85 -9.38
C ASP A 116 20.87 2.70 -10.12
N GLU A 117 19.79 2.88 -9.37
CA GLU A 117 18.44 2.78 -9.90
C GLU A 117 17.73 4.12 -9.75
N GLU A 118 16.97 4.50 -10.75
CA GLU A 118 16.12 5.69 -10.74
C GLU A 118 14.66 5.29 -10.81
N LEU A 119 13.84 6.00 -10.05
CA LEU A 119 12.42 5.73 -9.93
C LEU A 119 11.63 7.02 -10.08
N ASP A 120 10.71 7.06 -11.04
CA ASP A 120 9.74 8.14 -11.11
C ASP A 120 8.58 7.89 -10.13
N VAL A 121 8.20 8.93 -9.41
CA VAL A 121 7.06 8.91 -8.49
C VAL A 121 6.04 9.94 -8.94
N LEU A 122 4.79 9.50 -9.13
CA LEU A 122 3.66 10.36 -9.49
C LEU A 122 2.79 10.65 -8.27
N ILE A 123 2.46 11.92 -8.07
CA ILE A 123 1.60 12.43 -7.02
C ILE A 123 0.51 13.31 -7.61
N THR A 124 -0.76 12.98 -7.39
CA THR A 124 -1.89 13.76 -7.88
C THR A 124 -3.16 13.51 -7.07
N MET A 125 -4.16 14.37 -7.23
CA MET A 125 -5.53 14.07 -6.79
C MET A 125 -6.31 13.46 -7.94
N MET A 126 -7.13 12.43 -7.67
CA MET A 126 -7.93 11.78 -8.70
C MET A 126 -9.21 11.12 -8.17
N ARG A 127 -10.11 10.80 -9.09
CA ARG A 127 -11.22 9.86 -8.92
C ARG A 127 -10.83 8.53 -9.57
N PRO A 128 -10.49 7.49 -8.81
CA PRO A 128 -9.90 6.26 -9.37
C PRO A 128 -10.81 5.54 -10.35
N PHE A 129 -12.10 5.42 -10.02
CA PHE A 129 -13.04 4.69 -10.87
C PHE A 129 -13.36 5.44 -12.17
N GLN A 130 -13.51 6.77 -12.12
CA GLN A 130 -13.76 7.61 -13.31
C GLN A 130 -12.49 7.81 -14.15
N TYR A 131 -11.32 7.44 -13.60
CA TYR A 131 -10.01 7.70 -14.18
C TYR A 131 -9.85 9.19 -14.53
N GLU A 132 -10.21 10.04 -13.60
CA GLU A 132 -10.24 11.49 -13.75
C GLU A 132 -9.25 12.15 -12.80
N GLY A 133 -8.37 12.99 -13.35
CA GLY A 133 -7.44 13.83 -12.57
C GLY A 133 -8.15 15.04 -11.97
N LEU A 134 -7.70 15.46 -10.80
CA LEU A 134 -8.11 16.69 -10.12
C LEU A 134 -6.89 17.56 -9.87
N VAL A 135 -7.07 18.87 -9.81
CA VAL A 135 -5.98 19.80 -9.47
C VAL A 135 -5.48 19.51 -8.07
N MET A 136 -4.17 19.39 -7.92
CA MET A 136 -3.53 19.16 -6.62
C MET A 136 -2.53 20.26 -6.32
N ASP A 137 -2.64 20.88 -5.14
CA ASP A 137 -1.58 21.74 -4.61
C ASP A 137 -0.40 20.89 -4.11
N MET A 138 0.77 21.52 -4.06
CA MET A 138 1.97 20.89 -3.52
C MET A 138 1.70 20.36 -2.10
N PRO A 139 2.05 19.10 -1.79
CA PRO A 139 1.87 18.56 -0.44
C PRO A 139 2.68 19.37 0.57
N GLN A 140 2.36 19.23 1.85
CA GLN A 140 3.15 19.87 2.92
C GLN A 140 4.36 19.04 3.33
N MET A 141 4.34 17.71 3.05
CA MET A 141 5.45 16.80 3.30
C MET A 141 5.46 15.70 2.24
N PHE A 142 6.64 15.40 1.71
CA PHE A 142 6.93 14.22 0.91
C PHE A 142 8.29 13.68 1.32
N ALA A 143 8.34 12.44 1.75
CA ALA A 143 9.56 11.80 2.23
C ALA A 143 9.57 10.30 1.90
N VAL A 144 10.76 9.70 2.03
CA VAL A 144 10.94 8.26 1.93
C VAL A 144 11.72 7.74 3.14
N LEU A 145 11.26 6.60 3.67
CA LEU A 145 11.90 5.86 4.75
C LEU A 145 12.44 4.55 4.18
N ARG A 146 13.75 4.31 4.30
CA ARG A 146 14.39 3.07 3.88
C ARG A 146 14.66 2.16 5.08
N TYR A 147 14.23 0.91 4.96
CA TYR A 147 14.44 -0.15 5.93
C TYR A 147 15.32 -1.25 5.30
N ASP A 148 16.24 -1.81 6.08
CA ASP A 148 17.08 -2.93 5.71
C ASP A 148 17.35 -3.86 6.91
N SER A 149 18.22 -4.84 6.74
CA SER A 149 18.60 -5.77 7.82
C SER A 149 19.35 -5.07 8.96
N ALA A 150 20.03 -3.97 8.66
CA ALA A 150 20.83 -3.18 9.61
C ALA A 150 20.02 -2.04 10.29
N THR A 151 18.77 -1.82 9.91
CA THR A 151 17.94 -0.75 10.48
C THR A 151 17.91 -0.85 12.01
N PRO A 152 18.42 0.16 12.74
CA PRO A 152 18.49 0.12 14.19
C PRO A 152 17.09 0.10 14.83
N ILE A 153 16.99 -0.56 15.98
CA ILE A 153 15.79 -0.49 16.83
C ILE A 153 16.22 0.19 18.14
N LYS A 154 15.61 1.33 18.43
CA LYS A 154 15.80 2.07 19.68
C LYS A 154 14.48 2.10 20.43
N ASP A 155 14.49 1.64 21.69
CA ASP A 155 13.29 1.58 22.55
C ASP A 155 12.10 0.86 21.90
N GLY A 156 12.38 -0.20 21.12
CA GLY A 156 11.37 -0.96 20.37
C GLY A 156 10.87 -0.31 19.08
N VAL A 157 11.39 0.87 18.73
CA VAL A 157 11.02 1.63 17.51
C VAL A 157 12.14 1.53 16.48
N ALA A 158 11.81 1.11 15.27
CA ALA A 158 12.75 1.11 14.16
C ALA A 158 13.14 2.53 13.77
N GLN A 159 14.43 2.72 13.49
CA GLN A 159 15.00 3.99 13.05
C GLN A 159 15.46 3.86 11.59
N PRO A 160 14.55 3.98 10.61
CA PRO A 160 14.90 3.91 9.20
C PRO A 160 15.71 5.12 8.76
N GLU A 161 16.43 4.98 7.64
CA GLU A 161 17.01 6.11 6.95
C GLU A 161 15.89 6.96 6.34
N LEU A 162 15.76 8.21 6.79
CA LEU A 162 14.76 9.17 6.30
C LEU A 162 15.40 10.14 5.31
N ARG A 163 14.76 10.32 4.14
CA ARG A 163 15.11 11.35 3.17
C ARG A 163 13.89 12.22 2.86
N ASP A 164 14.03 13.51 3.02
CA ASP A 164 13.06 14.51 2.55
C ASP A 164 13.15 14.64 1.02
N LEU A 165 12.02 14.55 0.35
CA LEU A 165 11.87 14.63 -1.10
C LEU A 165 10.99 15.80 -1.52
N LEU A 166 10.57 16.67 -0.58
CA LEU A 166 9.66 17.76 -0.90
C LEU A 166 10.26 18.74 -1.90
N GLY A 167 11.60 18.97 -1.79
CA GLY A 167 12.34 19.81 -2.70
C GLY A 167 12.60 19.21 -4.07
N ASP A 168 12.43 17.91 -4.24
CA ASP A 168 12.65 17.18 -5.50
C ASP A 168 11.35 17.13 -6.36
N LEU A 169 10.24 17.73 -5.86
CA LEU A 169 8.98 17.76 -6.57
C LEU A 169 8.99 18.80 -7.69
N GLU A 170 8.62 18.33 -8.87
CA GLU A 170 8.40 19.18 -10.05
C GLU A 170 6.92 19.19 -10.42
N GLU A 171 6.42 20.37 -10.85
CA GLU A 171 5.06 20.48 -11.37
C GLU A 171 4.98 19.82 -12.75
N ILE A 172 4.07 18.86 -12.88
CA ILE A 172 3.81 18.14 -14.12
C ILE A 172 2.32 18.20 -14.48
N ARG A 173 1.96 17.71 -15.66
CA ARG A 173 0.57 17.47 -16.04
C ARG A 173 0.26 15.97 -16.10
N TYR A 174 -0.80 15.57 -15.40
CA TYR A 174 -1.34 14.22 -15.46
C TYR A 174 -2.86 14.27 -15.63
N LEU A 175 -3.41 13.51 -16.58
CA LEU A 175 -4.84 13.55 -16.93
C LEU A 175 -5.36 14.98 -17.16
N ASN A 176 -4.56 15.82 -17.81
CA ASN A 176 -4.81 17.25 -18.09
C ASN A 176 -4.95 18.15 -16.85
N GLN A 177 -4.59 17.68 -15.68
CA GLN A 177 -4.59 18.43 -14.43
C GLN A 177 -3.17 18.66 -13.91
N LYS A 178 -3.02 19.65 -13.03
CA LYS A 178 -1.80 19.90 -12.28
C LYS A 178 -1.53 18.73 -11.35
N ALA A 179 -0.31 18.21 -11.41
CA ALA A 179 0.17 17.10 -10.61
C ALA A 179 1.64 17.34 -10.25
N TRP A 180 2.25 16.43 -9.51
CA TRP A 180 3.63 16.49 -9.06
C TRP A 180 4.36 15.22 -9.42
N GLY A 181 5.60 15.35 -9.86
CA GLY A 181 6.49 14.25 -10.15
C GLY A 181 7.81 14.42 -9.41
N ALA A 182 8.47 13.33 -9.10
CA ALA A 182 9.84 13.32 -8.61
C ALA A 182 10.59 12.16 -9.24
N ASN A 183 11.85 12.39 -9.63
CA ASN A 183 12.80 11.33 -9.94
C ASN A 183 13.61 11.03 -8.69
N VAL A 184 13.57 9.78 -8.22
CA VAL A 184 14.15 9.37 -6.94
C VAL A 184 15.26 8.35 -7.18
N ALA A 185 16.51 8.76 -6.90
CA ALA A 185 17.64 7.84 -6.94
C ALA A 185 17.58 6.84 -5.77
N LEU A 186 17.66 5.56 -6.07
CA LEU A 186 17.73 4.45 -5.13
C LEU A 186 19.16 3.92 -5.12
N THR A 187 19.93 4.25 -4.10
CA THR A 187 21.37 3.97 -4.04
C THR A 187 21.72 2.70 -3.26
N LYS A 188 20.77 2.11 -2.57
CA LYS A 188 20.96 0.92 -1.73
C LYS A 188 19.74 -0.01 -1.80
N PRO A 189 19.92 -1.33 -1.66
CA PRO A 189 18.82 -2.24 -1.43
C PRO A 189 18.04 -1.87 -0.17
N GLY A 190 16.76 -2.17 -0.14
CA GLY A 190 15.94 -1.87 1.02
C GLY A 190 14.45 -1.97 0.73
N LEU A 191 13.64 -1.89 1.77
CA LEU A 191 12.23 -1.58 1.64
C LEU A 191 12.06 -0.08 1.79
N TYR A 192 11.53 0.57 0.77
CA TYR A 192 11.26 2.00 0.74
C TYR A 192 9.78 2.25 1.02
N GLN A 193 9.48 3.03 2.06
CA GLN A 193 8.14 3.52 2.32
C GLN A 193 8.07 5.00 1.93
N PHE A 194 7.37 5.31 0.84
CA PHE A 194 7.08 6.68 0.44
C PHE A 194 5.88 7.18 1.22
N VAL A 195 5.98 8.41 1.73
CA VAL A 195 4.96 9.02 2.57
C VAL A 195 4.67 10.45 2.13
N ILE A 196 3.39 10.82 2.12
CA ILE A 196 2.92 12.18 1.85
C ILE A 196 2.00 12.61 2.98
N GLU A 197 2.11 13.89 3.35
CA GLU A 197 1.09 14.61 4.05
C GLU A 197 0.55 15.72 3.15
N GLY A 198 -0.73 15.61 2.78
CA GLY A 198 -1.41 16.57 1.93
C GLY A 198 -1.81 17.83 2.70
N ARG A 199 -1.89 18.96 2.00
CA ARG A 199 -2.59 20.14 2.50
C ARG A 199 -4.10 19.90 2.49
N PRO A 200 -4.89 20.53 3.37
CA PRO A 200 -6.33 20.50 3.25
C PRO A 200 -6.79 21.02 1.88
N TRP A 201 -7.45 20.17 1.12
CA TRP A 201 -7.96 20.46 -0.22
C TRP A 201 -9.46 20.74 -0.17
N TRP A 202 -9.91 21.84 -0.81
CA TRP A 202 -11.32 22.22 -0.81
C TRP A 202 -12.13 21.45 -1.86
N ASP A 203 -13.02 20.57 -1.40
CA ASP A 203 -14.02 19.88 -2.21
C ASP A 203 -15.27 20.75 -2.34
N ALA A 204 -15.28 21.62 -3.36
CA ALA A 204 -16.38 22.55 -3.59
C ALA A 204 -17.72 21.84 -3.86
N ALA A 205 -17.68 20.65 -4.48
CA ALA A 205 -18.88 19.89 -4.80
C ALA A 205 -19.61 19.39 -3.55
N HIS A 206 -18.86 19.13 -2.47
CA HIS A 206 -19.42 18.61 -1.22
C HIS A 206 -19.31 19.60 -0.04
N GLY A 207 -18.75 20.79 -0.27
CA GLY A 207 -18.64 21.85 0.74
C GLY A 207 -17.79 21.48 1.95
N ARG A 208 -16.69 20.72 1.74
CA ARG A 208 -15.82 20.20 2.80
C ARG A 208 -14.34 20.28 2.40
N TYR A 209 -13.47 20.14 3.39
CA TYR A 209 -12.05 19.91 3.15
C TYR A 209 -11.70 18.42 3.20
N LEU A 210 -10.74 18.00 2.38
CA LEU A 210 -10.09 16.69 2.42
C LEU A 210 -8.63 16.90 2.78
N GLN A 211 -8.11 16.12 3.73
CA GLN A 211 -6.68 16.06 4.04
C GLN A 211 -6.24 14.60 4.06
N HIS A 212 -5.23 14.27 3.27
CA HIS A 212 -4.79 12.90 3.08
C HIS A 212 -3.38 12.69 3.62
N TYR A 213 -3.22 11.58 4.34
CA TYR A 213 -1.98 10.96 4.77
C TYR A 213 -1.77 9.73 3.90
N VAL A 214 -0.78 9.75 3.03
CA VAL A 214 -0.65 8.73 1.97
C VAL A 214 0.64 7.96 2.13
N LYS A 215 0.57 6.65 1.92
CA LYS A 215 1.71 5.75 1.99
C LYS A 215 1.67 4.72 0.88
N THR A 216 2.85 4.35 0.37
CA THR A 216 3.09 3.18 -0.47
C THR A 216 4.41 2.54 -0.13
N THR A 217 4.59 1.26 -0.46
CA THR A 217 5.83 0.52 -0.22
C THR A 217 6.44 0.03 -1.52
N LEU A 218 7.76 0.09 -1.61
CA LEU A 218 8.54 -0.39 -2.74
C LEU A 218 9.66 -1.31 -2.24
N PRO A 219 9.59 -2.63 -2.48
CA PRO A 219 10.72 -3.51 -2.23
C PRO A 219 11.78 -3.32 -3.31
N VAL A 220 13.05 -3.18 -2.88
CA VAL A 220 14.20 -3.02 -3.76
C VAL A 220 15.19 -4.14 -3.46
N TYR A 221 15.49 -4.95 -4.48
CA TYR A 221 16.40 -6.09 -4.44
C TYR A 221 15.99 -7.12 -3.38
N GLY A 222 14.68 -7.39 -3.29
CA GLY A 222 14.13 -8.47 -2.46
C GLY A 222 14.13 -8.21 -0.95
N VAL A 223 14.36 -6.98 -0.50
CA VAL A 223 14.30 -6.64 0.92
C VAL A 223 12.85 -6.45 1.36
N GLU A 224 12.41 -7.22 2.37
CA GLU A 224 11.02 -7.22 2.85
C GLU A 224 10.83 -6.57 4.24
N ARG A 225 11.90 -6.20 4.93
CA ARG A 225 11.83 -5.70 6.31
C ARG A 225 11.18 -4.30 6.38
N GLY A 226 10.24 -4.11 7.30
CA GLY A 226 9.71 -2.79 7.64
C GLY A 226 8.32 -2.49 7.08
N TRP A 227 7.75 -3.29 6.16
CA TRP A 227 6.45 -3.01 5.56
C TRP A 227 5.28 -2.97 6.58
N SER A 228 5.37 -3.70 7.68
CA SER A 228 4.38 -3.76 8.75
C SER A 228 4.62 -2.76 9.88
N LEU A 229 5.58 -1.84 9.71
CA LEU A 229 5.89 -0.84 10.73
C LEU A 229 5.13 0.46 10.46
N PRO A 230 4.62 1.13 11.50
CA PRO A 230 4.07 2.46 11.35
C PRO A 230 5.18 3.46 11.03
N VAL A 231 4.85 4.48 10.24
CA VAL A 231 5.76 5.59 9.91
C VAL A 231 5.49 6.84 10.74
N GLY A 232 4.45 6.81 11.60
CA GLY A 232 4.12 7.89 12.52
C GLY A 232 3.23 8.98 11.94
N GLN A 233 2.50 8.74 10.86
CA GLN A 233 1.48 9.67 10.38
C GLN A 233 0.32 9.76 11.39
N ARG A 234 -0.33 10.91 11.48
CA ARG A 234 -1.44 11.16 12.41
C ARG A 234 -2.59 10.17 12.21
N LEU A 235 -3.00 9.95 10.96
CA LEU A 235 -3.93 8.89 10.57
C LEU A 235 -3.19 7.97 9.59
N GLU A 236 -3.11 6.68 9.90
CA GLU A 236 -2.25 5.77 9.17
C GLU A 236 -2.90 4.41 8.95
N ILE A 237 -2.67 3.83 7.76
CA ILE A 237 -2.93 2.43 7.49
C ILE A 237 -1.60 1.67 7.60
N VAL A 238 -1.54 0.68 8.49
CA VAL A 238 -0.41 -0.23 8.63
C VAL A 238 -0.80 -1.60 8.11
N PRO A 239 -0.10 -2.15 7.10
CA PRO A 239 -0.40 -3.48 6.59
C PRO A 239 -0.21 -4.58 7.64
N LEU A 240 -1.11 -5.56 7.66
CA LEU A 240 -1.03 -6.82 8.43
C LEU A 240 -0.71 -8.02 7.52
N SER A 241 -0.86 -7.86 6.22
CA SER A 241 -0.37 -8.77 5.19
C SER A 241 0.63 -8.04 4.30
N ARG A 242 1.61 -8.77 3.74
CA ARG A 242 2.62 -8.19 2.84
C ARG A 242 1.93 -7.46 1.68
N PRO A 243 2.22 -6.15 1.43
CA PRO A 243 1.47 -5.35 0.46
C PRO A 243 2.06 -5.32 -0.96
N PHE A 244 3.01 -6.18 -1.27
CA PHE A 244 3.69 -6.29 -2.58
C PHE A 244 3.88 -7.75 -2.99
N GLY A 245 4.16 -8.00 -4.26
CA GLY A 245 4.22 -9.35 -4.83
C GLY A 245 2.86 -10.05 -4.73
N LEU A 246 1.78 -9.31 -4.86
CA LEU A 246 0.40 -9.79 -4.82
C LEU A 246 -0.03 -10.18 -6.24
N THR A 247 -0.76 -11.28 -6.37
CA THR A 247 -1.32 -11.74 -7.64
C THR A 247 -2.83 -11.94 -7.49
N ALA A 248 -3.62 -11.42 -8.43
CA ALA A 248 -5.08 -11.51 -8.35
C ALA A 248 -5.57 -12.96 -8.54
N PRO A 249 -6.51 -13.45 -7.68
CA PRO A 249 -7.08 -12.77 -6.53
C PRO A 249 -6.15 -12.80 -5.31
N ALA A 250 -5.98 -11.67 -4.61
CA ALA A 250 -5.16 -11.54 -3.42
C ALA A 250 -5.98 -11.00 -2.25
N MET A 251 -5.54 -11.28 -1.02
CA MET A 251 -6.10 -10.68 0.18
C MET A 251 -5.15 -9.60 0.70
N PHE A 252 -5.71 -8.43 1.02
CA PHE A 252 -5.02 -7.37 1.73
C PHE A 252 -5.68 -7.13 3.08
N SER A 253 -4.89 -7.17 4.14
CA SER A 253 -5.31 -6.87 5.50
C SER A 253 -4.45 -5.75 6.08
N GLY A 254 -5.07 -4.88 6.86
CA GLY A 254 -4.40 -3.76 7.50
C GLY A 254 -5.06 -3.35 8.80
N SER A 255 -4.40 -2.47 9.53
CA SER A 255 -4.92 -1.80 10.72
C SER A 255 -4.91 -0.29 10.50
N VAL A 256 -5.95 0.39 10.95
CA VAL A 256 -6.03 1.85 10.96
C VAL A 256 -5.58 2.35 12.32
N LEU A 257 -4.63 3.28 12.32
CA LEU A 257 -4.13 3.94 13.51
C LEU A 257 -4.50 5.44 13.48
N MET A 258 -4.87 5.98 14.64
CA MET A 258 -4.98 7.41 14.91
C MET A 258 -4.03 7.78 16.03
N ASP A 259 -3.09 8.68 15.77
CA ASP A 259 -2.01 9.05 16.71
C ASP A 259 -1.31 7.80 17.29
N GLY A 260 -1.00 6.83 16.42
CA GLY A 260 -0.34 5.57 16.78
C GLY A 260 -1.20 4.54 17.52
N LYS A 261 -2.50 4.80 17.75
CA LYS A 261 -3.42 3.90 18.44
C LYS A 261 -4.44 3.28 17.49
N PRO A 262 -4.81 1.99 17.65
CA PRO A 262 -5.82 1.34 16.84
C PRO A 262 -7.15 2.09 16.86
N LEU A 263 -7.75 2.31 15.68
CA LEU A 263 -8.99 3.03 15.49
C LEU A 263 -10.12 2.07 15.12
N ALA A 264 -11.03 1.82 16.06
CA ALA A 264 -12.21 0.98 15.85
C ALA A 264 -13.30 1.73 15.07
N ALA A 265 -14.14 0.94 14.36
CA ALA A 265 -15.32 1.42 13.61
C ALA A 265 -15.03 2.50 12.55
N ALA A 266 -13.76 2.69 12.15
CA ALA A 266 -13.40 3.56 11.03
C ALA A 266 -14.00 3.02 9.72
N SER A 267 -14.48 3.92 8.87
CA SER A 267 -14.91 3.56 7.52
C SER A 267 -13.68 3.32 6.66
N VAL A 268 -13.59 2.15 6.04
CA VAL A 268 -12.50 1.80 5.12
C VAL A 268 -13.08 1.45 3.76
N ARG A 269 -12.50 1.98 2.72
CA ARG A 269 -12.86 1.71 1.32
C ARG A 269 -11.64 1.22 0.55
N MET A 270 -11.89 0.35 -0.43
CA MET A 270 -10.89 -0.17 -1.33
C MET A 270 -11.34 0.10 -2.77
N ALA A 271 -10.58 0.91 -3.50
CA ALA A 271 -10.89 1.29 -4.88
C ALA A 271 -9.71 0.97 -5.80
N ARG A 272 -9.98 0.47 -7.00
CA ARG A 272 -8.98 0.24 -8.05
C ARG A 272 -8.98 1.39 -9.06
N ILE A 273 -7.81 1.74 -9.60
CA ILE A 273 -7.74 2.64 -10.74
C ILE A 273 -8.33 1.93 -11.97
N ASN A 274 -9.39 2.51 -12.53
CA ASN A 274 -10.11 1.95 -13.69
C ASN A 274 -9.52 2.45 -15.01
N THR A 275 -8.29 2.04 -15.29
CA THR A 275 -7.57 2.42 -16.54
C THR A 275 -8.28 1.92 -17.79
N GLU A 276 -9.01 0.81 -17.69
CA GLU A 276 -9.77 0.20 -18.78
C GLU A 276 -11.12 0.90 -19.05
N LYS A 277 -11.48 1.90 -18.23
CA LYS A 277 -12.76 2.64 -18.32
C LYS A 277 -13.98 1.73 -18.30
N ARG A 278 -13.94 0.68 -17.48
CA ARG A 278 -15.08 -0.24 -17.30
C ARG A 278 -16.26 0.49 -16.68
N THR A 279 -17.45 0.10 -17.07
CA THR A 279 -18.71 0.58 -16.49
C THR A 279 -19.24 -0.43 -15.47
N VAL A 280 -19.96 0.05 -14.47
CA VAL A 280 -20.60 -0.74 -13.43
C VAL A 280 -22.09 -0.39 -13.33
N PRO A 281 -22.94 -1.30 -12.83
CA PRO A 281 -24.38 -1.07 -12.75
C PRO A 281 -24.78 0.13 -11.89
N THR A 282 -24.07 0.36 -10.79
CA THR A 282 -24.32 1.48 -9.87
C THR A 282 -23.01 1.93 -9.22
N SER A 283 -23.00 3.12 -8.62
CA SER A 283 -21.85 3.66 -7.88
C SER A 283 -21.41 2.78 -6.69
N TRP A 284 -22.25 1.90 -6.18
CA TRP A 284 -21.91 0.93 -5.13
C TRP A 284 -20.86 -0.11 -5.56
N HIS A 285 -20.63 -0.25 -6.86
CA HIS A 285 -19.65 -1.18 -7.42
C HIS A 285 -18.30 -0.51 -7.72
N GLU A 286 -18.17 0.80 -7.50
CA GLU A 286 -16.94 1.53 -7.79
C GLU A 286 -15.85 1.26 -6.75
N ASP A 287 -16.26 0.91 -5.51
CA ASP A 287 -15.37 0.55 -4.43
C ASP A 287 -15.95 -0.58 -3.55
N ILE A 288 -15.13 -1.11 -2.68
CA ILE A 288 -15.53 -2.08 -1.65
C ILE A 288 -15.42 -1.39 -0.29
N ALA A 289 -16.47 -1.44 0.53
CA ALA A 289 -16.51 -0.78 1.82
C ALA A 289 -16.53 -1.77 2.97
N ALA A 290 -15.83 -1.44 4.06
CA ALA A 290 -15.81 -2.17 5.32
C ALA A 290 -15.70 -1.21 6.51
N ARG A 291 -15.73 -1.75 7.72
CA ARG A 291 -15.40 -1.03 8.96
C ARG A 291 -14.34 -1.79 9.72
N THR A 292 -13.48 -1.05 10.41
CA THR A 292 -12.49 -1.67 11.29
C THR A 292 -13.16 -2.32 12.50
N ASN A 293 -12.58 -3.42 12.97
CA ASN A 293 -12.98 -4.09 14.22
C ASN A 293 -12.47 -3.31 15.46
N SER A 294 -12.63 -3.88 16.66
CA SER A 294 -12.19 -3.27 17.93
C SER A 294 -10.68 -3.06 18.03
N LYS A 295 -9.89 -3.75 17.21
CA LYS A 295 -8.42 -3.61 17.11
C LYS A 295 -7.98 -2.70 15.97
N GLY A 296 -8.93 -2.04 15.27
CA GLY A 296 -8.64 -1.22 14.11
C GLY A 296 -8.37 -2.02 12.83
N GLU A 297 -8.58 -3.34 12.81
CA GLU A 297 -8.21 -4.23 11.71
C GLU A 297 -9.33 -4.34 10.66
N PHE A 298 -8.94 -4.55 9.41
CA PHE A 298 -9.82 -4.79 8.26
C PHE A 298 -9.16 -5.73 7.25
N SER A 299 -9.96 -6.28 6.32
CA SER A 299 -9.47 -7.12 5.22
C SER A 299 -10.32 -6.94 3.97
N PHE A 300 -9.67 -7.03 2.80
CA PHE A 300 -10.32 -7.00 1.48
C PHE A 300 -9.76 -8.07 0.56
N VAL A 301 -10.58 -8.54 -0.37
CA VAL A 301 -10.15 -9.39 -1.49
C VAL A 301 -9.99 -8.50 -2.73
N LEU A 302 -8.80 -8.53 -3.33
CA LEU A 302 -8.42 -7.78 -4.52
C LEU A 302 -8.49 -8.75 -5.71
N ASN A 303 -9.58 -8.67 -6.45
CA ASN A 303 -9.91 -9.67 -7.47
C ASN A 303 -9.43 -9.34 -8.89
N GLN A 304 -8.75 -8.20 -9.07
CA GLN A 304 -8.27 -7.72 -10.36
C GLN A 304 -6.85 -7.16 -10.25
N PRO A 305 -6.03 -7.28 -11.29
CA PRO A 305 -4.71 -6.66 -11.34
C PRO A 305 -4.80 -5.14 -11.46
N GLY A 306 -3.72 -4.45 -11.09
CA GLY A 306 -3.57 -3.00 -11.17
C GLY A 306 -3.34 -2.33 -9.82
N TRP A 307 -3.32 -0.99 -9.83
CA TRP A 307 -3.17 -0.19 -8.61
C TRP A 307 -4.47 -0.09 -7.84
N TRP A 308 -4.37 -0.36 -6.54
CA TRP A 308 -5.46 -0.29 -5.57
C TRP A 308 -5.14 0.72 -4.47
N CYS A 309 -6.15 1.50 -4.09
CA CYS A 309 -6.11 2.42 -2.96
C CYS A 309 -6.99 1.91 -1.83
N CYS A 310 -6.39 1.65 -0.68
CA CYS A 310 -7.11 1.48 0.57
C CYS A 310 -7.22 2.84 1.26
N MET A 311 -8.42 3.32 1.58
CA MET A 311 -8.67 4.60 2.22
C MET A 311 -9.49 4.42 3.49
N ALA A 312 -8.93 4.81 4.64
CA ALA A 312 -9.66 4.96 5.89
C ALA A 312 -10.02 6.44 6.09
N SER A 313 -11.27 6.74 6.42
CA SER A 313 -11.76 8.12 6.53
C SER A 313 -12.41 8.39 7.88
N ILE A 314 -12.09 9.54 8.46
CA ILE A 314 -12.67 10.04 9.71
C ILE A 314 -12.94 11.55 9.63
N PRO A 315 -13.89 12.08 10.42
CA PRO A 315 -14.03 13.53 10.62
C PRO A 315 -12.78 14.10 11.32
N GLY A 316 -12.37 15.30 10.89
CA GLY A 316 -11.39 16.14 11.57
C GLY A 316 -12.00 17.40 12.11
N ASP A 317 -11.19 18.27 12.74
CA ASP A 317 -11.64 19.57 13.22
C ASP A 317 -12.03 20.48 12.04
N PRO A 318 -13.17 21.19 12.12
CA PRO A 318 -13.62 22.08 11.05
C PRO A 318 -12.57 23.15 10.71
N LEU A 319 -12.42 23.44 9.43
CA LEU A 319 -11.54 24.52 8.93
C LEU A 319 -12.37 25.70 8.43
N LYS A 320 -11.74 26.89 8.42
CA LYS A 320 -12.36 28.09 7.86
C LYS A 320 -12.52 27.95 6.36
N GLY A 321 -13.75 28.02 5.85
CA GLY A 321 -14.07 27.91 4.43
C GLY A 321 -13.78 29.18 3.64
N PRO A 322 -13.95 29.14 2.30
CA PRO A 322 -13.77 30.31 1.44
C PRO A 322 -14.74 31.45 1.77
N ASP A 323 -15.90 31.13 2.33
CA ASP A 323 -16.92 32.08 2.80
C ASP A 323 -16.69 32.57 4.24
N GLY A 324 -15.58 32.18 4.87
CA GLY A 324 -15.21 32.53 6.23
C GLY A 324 -15.93 31.71 7.31
N GLN A 325 -16.85 30.81 6.96
CA GLN A 325 -17.58 29.94 7.89
C GLN A 325 -16.83 28.64 8.14
N PRO A 326 -17.02 27.99 9.32
CA PRO A 326 -16.47 26.66 9.57
C PRO A 326 -17.02 25.64 8.57
N LYS A 327 -16.13 24.84 7.94
CA LYS A 327 -16.47 23.76 7.01
C LYS A 327 -15.94 22.44 7.54
N PRO A 328 -16.65 21.34 7.33
CA PRO A 328 -16.19 20.02 7.73
C PRO A 328 -14.82 19.69 7.12
N LEU A 329 -13.94 19.07 7.91
CA LEU A 329 -12.73 18.41 7.44
C LEU A 329 -12.95 16.90 7.47
N GLN A 330 -12.62 16.24 6.38
CA GLN A 330 -12.48 14.78 6.33
C GLN A 330 -11.01 14.44 6.18
N MET A 331 -10.45 13.75 7.18
CA MET A 331 -9.10 13.18 7.13
C MET A 331 -9.16 11.79 6.53
N GLY A 332 -8.19 11.46 5.68
CA GLY A 332 -8.06 10.15 5.04
C GLY A 332 -6.65 9.60 5.19
N ALA A 333 -6.50 8.37 5.70
CA ALA A 333 -5.28 7.60 5.52
C ALA A 333 -5.41 6.77 4.24
N LEU A 334 -4.44 6.86 3.35
CA LEU A 334 -4.42 6.15 2.09
C LEU A 334 -3.19 5.25 2.01
N PHE A 335 -3.43 4.01 1.59
CA PHE A 335 -2.36 3.06 1.30
C PHE A 335 -2.50 2.54 -0.13
N TRP A 336 -1.46 2.77 -0.95
CA TRP A 336 -1.42 2.31 -2.33
C TRP A 336 -0.64 1.00 -2.44
N LEU A 337 -1.17 0.06 -3.21
CA LEU A 337 -0.53 -1.24 -3.48
C LEU A 337 -0.85 -1.71 -4.90
N TYR A 338 0.03 -2.53 -5.44
CA TYR A 338 -0.11 -3.10 -6.78
C TYR A 338 -0.40 -4.59 -6.71
N VAL A 339 -1.31 -5.03 -7.58
CA VAL A 339 -1.66 -6.45 -7.76
C VAL A 339 -1.34 -6.86 -9.18
N ASP A 340 -0.56 -7.92 -9.33
CA ASP A 340 -0.19 -8.48 -10.63
C ASP A 340 -1.28 -9.37 -11.20
N SER A 341 -1.25 -9.58 -12.52
CA SER A 341 -1.97 -10.66 -13.19
C SER A 341 -1.14 -11.94 -13.17
N LEU A 342 -1.78 -13.09 -13.05
CA LEU A 342 -1.14 -14.36 -13.39
C LEU A 342 -0.89 -14.37 -14.91
N SER A 343 0.36 -14.38 -15.34
CA SER A 343 0.70 -14.65 -16.73
C SER A 343 0.70 -16.17 -16.97
N SER A 344 0.00 -16.61 -18.01
CA SER A 344 0.06 -18.01 -18.46
C SER A 344 1.34 -18.35 -19.23
N GLU A 345 2.23 -17.39 -19.43
CA GLU A 345 3.51 -17.64 -20.09
C GLU A 345 4.46 -18.36 -19.14
N THR A 346 4.68 -19.62 -19.42
CA THR A 346 5.79 -20.40 -18.86
C THR A 346 7.08 -19.65 -19.19
N ARG A 347 7.70 -19.03 -18.19
CA ARG A 347 9.05 -18.45 -18.32
C ARG A 347 9.94 -19.59 -18.84
N LYS A 348 10.31 -19.56 -20.12
CA LYS A 348 11.33 -20.47 -20.65
C LYS A 348 12.60 -20.25 -19.82
N ARG A 349 12.94 -21.25 -19.01
CA ARG A 349 14.15 -21.30 -18.22
C ARG A 349 15.37 -21.44 -19.14
#